data_dd508973157a576edb30bb5f4a5fb786
#
_entry.id   dd508973157a576edb30bb5f4a5fb786
#
_cell.length_a   1.000
_cell.length_b   1.000
_cell.length_c   1.000
_cell.angle_alpha   90.00
_cell.angle_beta   90.00
_cell.angle_gamma   90.00
#
_symmetry.space_group_name_H-M   'P 1'
#
loop_
_entity.id
_entity.type
_entity.pdbx_description
1 polymer ?
#
loop_
_entity_poly.entity_id
_entity_poly.type
_entity_poly.pdbx_seq_one_letter_code
_entity_poly.pdbx_strand_id
1 'polypeptide(L)'
;STMREITGKELERTLLKTQGRTWDGVPLPKLSVTDLKQDAIQLFKEKSVRRGRLTQEDVKVSDEMLMDNLHLIDENGYLIRAAMLAFYNDPEKWVTGAYVKIGFFGKSDSDLVYQDEVHGPLIEQVDKTVDLVYTKYMKALIDYEGVQRIEQFMFHKDAFREILLNAIVEHKLQVGGQAGLRKT
;
A
#
# COMPACT_ATOMS: atom_id res chain seq x y z
N SER A 1 41.90 1.66 -0.44
CA SER A 1 40.64 1.06 -0.83
C SER A 1 39.89 0.71 0.46
N THR A 2 38.93 1.55 0.87
CA THR A 2 38.13 1.35 2.08
C THR A 2 37.06 0.33 1.73
N MET A 3 37.15 -0.85 2.31
CA MET A 3 36.05 -1.81 2.28
C MET A 3 34.85 -1.20 3.03
N ARG A 4 33.81 -0.81 2.32
CA ARG A 4 32.57 -0.33 2.90
C ARG A 4 31.74 -1.56 3.25
N GLU A 5 31.39 -1.71 4.51
CA GLU A 5 30.49 -2.76 4.96
C GLU A 5 29.10 -2.52 4.33
N ILE A 6 28.70 -3.39 3.41
CA ILE A 6 27.42 -3.28 2.71
C ILE A 6 26.34 -3.81 3.68
N THR A 7 25.37 -3.00 4.03
CA THR A 7 24.24 -3.44 4.86
C THR A 7 23.43 -4.50 4.13
N GLY A 8 22.73 -5.39 4.85
CA GLY A 8 21.92 -6.44 4.23
C GLY A 8 20.94 -5.93 3.19
N LYS A 9 20.38 -4.72 3.39
CA LYS A 9 19.49 -4.03 2.43
C LYS A 9 20.20 -3.57 1.16
N GLU A 10 21.42 -3.08 1.27
CA GLU A 10 22.22 -2.67 0.11
C GLU A 10 22.66 -3.89 -0.70
N LEU A 11 22.98 -4.99 -0.03
CA LEU A 11 23.31 -6.26 -0.67
C LEU A 11 22.10 -6.80 -1.45
N GLU A 12 20.92 -6.83 -0.84
CA GLU A 12 19.67 -7.25 -1.50
C GLU A 12 19.39 -6.40 -2.74
N ARG A 13 19.46 -5.06 -2.64
CA ARG A 13 19.29 -4.16 -3.78
C ARG A 13 20.30 -4.41 -4.89
N THR A 14 21.55 -4.66 -4.53
CA THR A 14 22.62 -4.90 -5.51
C THR A 14 22.37 -6.22 -6.23
N LEU A 15 22.01 -7.27 -5.51
CA LEU A 15 21.67 -8.58 -6.06
C LEU A 15 20.46 -8.51 -7.00
N LEU A 16 19.40 -7.84 -6.60
CA LEU A 16 18.21 -7.66 -7.44
C LEU A 16 18.52 -6.86 -8.71
N LYS A 17 19.31 -5.78 -8.62
CA LYS A 17 19.77 -5.01 -9.80
C LYS A 17 20.60 -5.87 -10.74
N THR A 18 21.48 -6.71 -10.21
CA THR A 18 22.30 -7.64 -11.01
C THR A 18 21.44 -8.67 -11.74
N GLN A 19 20.29 -9.05 -11.18
CA GLN A 19 19.31 -9.94 -11.79
C GLN A 19 18.31 -9.21 -12.71
N GLY A 20 18.41 -7.87 -12.85
CA GLY A 20 17.46 -7.09 -13.63
C GLY A 20 16.05 -7.03 -13.03
N ARG A 21 15.89 -7.31 -11.73
CA ARG A 21 14.60 -7.37 -11.03
C ARG A 21 14.47 -6.21 -10.05
N THR A 22 13.24 -5.72 -9.89
CA THR A 22 12.87 -4.80 -8.82
C THR A 22 12.45 -5.59 -7.58
N TRP A 23 12.43 -4.93 -6.40
CA TRP A 23 12.04 -5.60 -5.15
C TRP A 23 10.62 -6.19 -5.20
N ASP A 24 9.71 -5.49 -5.82
CA ASP A 24 8.31 -5.89 -6.01
C ASP A 24 8.13 -6.94 -7.12
N GLY A 25 9.09 -7.04 -8.04
CA GLY A 25 9.13 -8.03 -9.12
C GLY A 25 9.69 -9.40 -8.73
N VAL A 26 10.00 -9.65 -7.45
CA VAL A 26 10.51 -10.95 -7.00
C VAL A 26 9.41 -12.01 -7.08
N PRO A 27 9.61 -13.13 -7.79
CA PRO A 27 8.62 -14.19 -7.90
C PRO A 27 8.44 -14.97 -6.61
N LEU A 28 7.21 -15.44 -6.38
CA LEU A 28 6.79 -16.22 -5.23
C LEU A 28 6.23 -17.58 -5.68
N PRO A 29 7.09 -18.59 -5.96
CA PRO A 29 6.66 -19.89 -6.52
C PRO A 29 5.69 -20.68 -5.65
N LYS A 30 5.58 -20.34 -4.36
CA LYS A 30 4.66 -20.99 -3.40
C LYS A 30 3.28 -20.33 -3.33
N LEU A 31 3.05 -19.28 -4.10
CA LEU A 31 1.81 -18.53 -4.12
C LEU A 31 1.13 -18.73 -5.48
N SER A 32 -0.13 -19.11 -5.46
CA SER A 32 -0.99 -19.25 -6.65
C SER A 32 -2.06 -18.16 -6.69
N VAL A 33 -2.70 -17.98 -7.84
CA VAL A 33 -3.80 -17.01 -7.99
C VAL A 33 -4.99 -17.38 -7.09
N THR A 34 -5.21 -18.67 -6.85
CA THR A 34 -6.27 -19.16 -5.96
C THR A 34 -6.04 -18.83 -4.48
N ASP A 35 -4.82 -18.50 -4.09
CA ASP A 35 -4.48 -18.06 -2.73
C ASP A 35 -4.80 -16.58 -2.50
N LEU A 36 -5.03 -15.82 -3.57
CA LEU A 36 -5.35 -14.39 -3.50
C LEU A 36 -6.79 -14.20 -3.02
N LYS A 37 -7.02 -13.09 -2.31
CA LYS A 37 -8.33 -12.74 -1.78
C LYS A 37 -9.25 -12.25 -2.89
N GLN A 38 -10.31 -13.00 -3.17
CA GLN A 38 -11.27 -12.70 -4.24
C GLN A 38 -11.93 -11.33 -4.07
N ASP A 39 -12.31 -10.96 -2.85
CA ASP A 39 -12.88 -9.63 -2.57
C ASP A 39 -11.92 -8.48 -2.94
N ALA A 40 -10.62 -8.67 -2.73
CA ALA A 40 -9.60 -7.68 -3.10
C ALA A 40 -9.45 -7.56 -4.62
N ILE A 41 -9.50 -8.69 -5.35
CA ILE A 41 -9.48 -8.70 -6.81
C ILE A 41 -10.76 -8.03 -7.36
N GLN A 42 -11.91 -8.35 -6.81
CA GLN A 42 -13.19 -7.75 -7.21
C GLN A 42 -13.20 -6.23 -6.95
N LEU A 43 -12.73 -5.80 -5.79
CA LEU A 43 -12.57 -4.38 -5.45
C LEU A 43 -11.67 -3.65 -6.46
N PHE A 44 -10.56 -4.28 -6.86
CA PHE A 44 -9.68 -3.74 -7.89
C PHE A 44 -10.40 -3.58 -9.24
N LYS A 45 -11.10 -4.63 -9.70
CA LYS A 45 -11.86 -4.62 -10.95
C LYS A 45 -12.87 -3.46 -10.98
N GLU A 46 -13.70 -3.35 -9.94
CA GLU A 46 -14.73 -2.29 -9.83
C GLU A 46 -14.12 -0.89 -9.85
N LYS A 47 -13.04 -0.67 -9.10
CA LYS A 47 -12.38 0.63 -9.03
C LYS A 47 -11.68 1.01 -10.32
N SER A 48 -11.03 0.06 -10.96
CA SER A 48 -10.33 0.29 -12.22
C SER A 48 -11.28 0.69 -13.34
N VAL A 49 -12.45 0.04 -13.41
CA VAL A 49 -13.50 0.39 -14.37
C VAL A 49 -14.10 1.76 -14.03
N ARG A 50 -14.46 2.01 -12.77
CA ARG A 50 -15.03 3.30 -12.34
C ARG A 50 -14.11 4.49 -12.66
N ARG A 51 -12.79 4.28 -12.61
CA ARG A 51 -11.78 5.29 -12.93
C ARG A 51 -11.38 5.35 -14.40
N GLY A 52 -11.98 4.52 -15.25
CA GLY A 52 -11.66 4.44 -16.66
C GLY A 52 -10.25 3.94 -17.00
N ARG A 53 -9.60 3.24 -16.05
CA ARG A 53 -8.27 2.62 -16.27
C ARG A 53 -8.37 1.28 -16.98
N LEU A 54 -9.45 0.54 -16.75
CA LEU A 54 -9.81 -0.69 -17.42
C LEU A 54 -11.24 -0.59 -17.94
N THR A 55 -11.53 -1.32 -19.01
CA THR A 55 -12.89 -1.44 -19.54
C THR A 55 -13.63 -2.59 -18.84
N GLN A 56 -14.96 -2.67 -19.05
CA GLN A 56 -15.75 -3.80 -18.58
C GLN A 56 -15.29 -5.13 -19.20
N GLU A 57 -14.78 -5.09 -20.42
CA GLU A 57 -14.26 -6.30 -21.11
C GLU A 57 -12.93 -6.75 -20.48
N ASP A 58 -12.05 -5.81 -20.15
CA ASP A 58 -10.75 -6.11 -19.53
C ASP A 58 -10.87 -6.85 -18.18
N VAL A 59 -11.97 -6.65 -17.46
CA VAL A 59 -12.19 -7.26 -16.14
C VAL A 59 -13.01 -8.55 -16.18
N LYS A 60 -13.57 -8.93 -17.35
CA LYS A 60 -14.32 -10.20 -17.53
C LYS A 60 -13.42 -11.42 -17.71
N VAL A 61 -12.13 -11.21 -17.88
CA VAL A 61 -11.14 -12.30 -18.01
C VAL A 61 -10.99 -13.07 -16.69
N SER A 62 -10.38 -14.26 -16.76
CA SER A 62 -10.03 -15.02 -15.55
C SER A 62 -9.04 -14.23 -14.68
N ASP A 63 -8.96 -14.57 -13.39
CA ASP A 63 -8.06 -13.88 -12.48
C ASP A 63 -6.59 -14.11 -12.87
N GLU A 64 -6.23 -15.28 -13.41
CA GLU A 64 -4.92 -15.56 -13.97
C GLU A 64 -4.58 -14.63 -15.13
N MET A 65 -5.51 -14.49 -16.07
CA MET A 65 -5.34 -13.59 -17.22
C MET A 65 -5.26 -12.13 -16.77
N LEU A 66 -6.03 -11.75 -15.75
CA LEU A 66 -5.94 -10.41 -15.17
C LEU A 66 -4.57 -10.15 -14.56
N MET A 67 -4.03 -11.11 -13.79
CA MET A 67 -2.69 -10.98 -13.20
C MET A 67 -1.61 -10.86 -14.27
N ASP A 68 -1.71 -11.63 -15.35
CA ASP A 68 -0.79 -11.55 -16.48
C ASP A 68 -0.88 -10.19 -17.21
N ASN A 69 -2.07 -9.74 -17.53
CA ASN A 69 -2.31 -8.42 -18.14
C ASN A 69 -1.79 -7.24 -17.29
N LEU A 70 -1.78 -7.41 -15.97
CA LEU A 70 -1.23 -6.44 -15.02
C LEU A 70 0.28 -6.57 -14.81
N HIS A 71 0.94 -7.49 -15.50
CA HIS A 71 2.36 -7.82 -15.31
C HIS A 71 2.70 -8.25 -13.89
N LEU A 72 1.79 -8.96 -13.25
CA LEU A 72 1.92 -9.49 -11.89
C LEU A 72 2.34 -10.96 -11.85
N ILE A 73 2.64 -11.53 -13.02
CA ILE A 73 3.18 -12.88 -13.23
C ILE A 73 4.52 -12.73 -13.96
N ASP A 74 5.53 -13.51 -13.55
CA ASP A 74 6.84 -13.51 -14.20
C ASP A 74 6.86 -14.42 -15.44
N GLU A 75 7.99 -14.45 -16.14
CA GLU A 75 8.20 -15.28 -17.35
C GLU A 75 8.06 -16.79 -17.13
N ASN A 76 8.09 -17.25 -15.87
CA ASN A 76 7.94 -18.67 -15.49
C ASN A 76 6.51 -18.98 -15.01
N GLY A 77 5.59 -18.01 -15.04
CA GLY A 77 4.22 -18.17 -14.59
C GLY A 77 4.02 -18.01 -13.08
N TYR A 78 4.99 -17.49 -12.35
CA TYR A 78 4.87 -17.26 -10.91
C TYR A 78 4.37 -15.86 -10.59
N LEU A 79 3.44 -15.75 -9.63
CA LEU A 79 3.06 -14.46 -9.06
C LEU A 79 4.28 -13.77 -8.46
N ILE A 80 4.36 -12.45 -8.67
CA ILE A 80 5.41 -11.62 -8.09
C ILE A 80 4.96 -11.00 -6.76
N ARG A 81 5.90 -10.46 -6.00
CA ARG A 81 5.65 -9.84 -4.69
C ARG A 81 4.61 -8.73 -4.74
N ALA A 82 4.54 -7.97 -5.83
CA ALA A 82 3.51 -6.94 -6.03
C ALA A 82 2.09 -7.53 -6.00
N ALA A 83 1.86 -8.67 -6.63
CA ALA A 83 0.56 -9.36 -6.61
C ALA A 83 0.17 -9.78 -5.18
N MET A 84 1.12 -10.36 -4.47
CA MET A 84 0.94 -10.78 -3.08
C MET A 84 0.57 -9.57 -2.19
N LEU A 85 1.31 -8.48 -2.27
CA LEU A 85 1.02 -7.29 -1.48
C LEU A 85 -0.36 -6.71 -1.79
N ALA A 86 -0.73 -6.67 -3.07
CA ALA A 86 -2.00 -6.08 -3.50
C ALA A 86 -3.23 -6.90 -3.10
N PHE A 87 -3.13 -8.25 -3.16
CA PHE A 87 -4.30 -9.12 -3.15
C PHE A 87 -4.27 -10.27 -2.13
N TYR A 88 -3.13 -10.57 -1.49
CA TYR A 88 -3.07 -11.63 -0.48
C TYR A 88 -3.67 -11.17 0.84
N ASN A 89 -4.41 -12.07 1.51
CA ASN A 89 -5.16 -11.72 2.72
C ASN A 89 -4.26 -11.25 3.88
N ASP A 90 -3.08 -11.82 4.02
CA ASP A 90 -2.11 -11.52 5.10
C ASP A 90 -0.71 -11.26 4.51
N PRO A 91 -0.48 -10.08 3.92
CA PRO A 91 0.81 -9.75 3.31
C PRO A 91 1.95 -9.69 4.33
N GLU A 92 1.66 -9.50 5.61
CA GLU A 92 2.67 -9.44 6.68
C GLU A 92 3.36 -10.77 6.92
N LYS A 93 2.71 -11.88 6.57
CA LYS A 93 3.32 -13.22 6.55
C LYS A 93 4.54 -13.28 5.63
N TRP A 94 4.57 -12.46 4.58
CA TRP A 94 5.62 -12.43 3.57
C TRP A 94 6.55 -11.24 3.74
N VAL A 95 6.00 -10.10 4.17
CA VAL A 95 6.71 -8.83 4.31
C VAL A 95 6.34 -8.19 5.63
N THR A 96 7.24 -8.25 6.58
CA THR A 96 7.06 -7.60 7.89
C THR A 96 6.78 -6.11 7.73
N GLY A 97 5.73 -5.61 8.38
CA GLY A 97 5.33 -4.21 8.32
C GLY A 97 4.54 -3.83 7.05
N ALA A 98 3.98 -4.81 6.32
CA ALA A 98 3.11 -4.56 5.18
C ALA A 98 1.70 -4.10 5.61
N TYR A 99 1.62 -3.10 6.48
CA TYR A 99 0.39 -2.48 6.97
C TYR A 99 0.55 -0.96 7.08
N VAL A 100 -0.56 -0.24 7.15
CA VAL A 100 -0.58 1.21 7.38
C VAL A 100 -0.81 1.47 8.86
N LYS A 101 0.04 2.31 9.45
CA LYS A 101 -0.10 2.80 10.81
C LYS A 101 -0.43 4.28 10.82
N ILE A 102 -1.49 4.67 11.50
CA ILE A 102 -1.95 6.06 11.62
C ILE A 102 -1.87 6.46 13.09
N GLY A 103 -1.27 7.61 13.37
CA GLY A 103 -1.22 8.19 14.70
C GLY A 103 -1.85 9.59 14.72
N PHE A 104 -2.56 9.90 15.79
CA PHE A 104 -3.01 11.24 16.13
C PHE A 104 -2.15 11.78 17.27
N PHE A 105 -1.47 12.88 17.00
CA PHE A 105 -0.59 13.53 17.96
C PHE A 105 -1.27 14.82 18.46
N GLY A 106 -1.17 15.07 19.76
CA GLY A 106 -1.68 16.27 20.40
C GLY A 106 -0.78 17.48 20.17
N LYS A 107 -0.32 18.12 21.27
CA LYS A 107 0.46 19.36 21.19
C LYS A 107 1.92 19.18 20.76
N SER A 108 2.46 17.97 20.87
CA SER A 108 3.84 17.64 20.50
C SER A 108 3.95 16.32 19.78
N ASP A 109 5.05 16.09 19.04
CA ASP A 109 5.33 14.84 18.34
C ASP A 109 5.49 13.61 19.25
N SER A 110 5.65 13.83 20.57
CA SER A 110 5.69 12.81 21.59
C SER A 110 4.37 12.53 22.28
N ASP A 111 3.36 13.38 22.04
CA ASP A 111 2.02 13.29 22.65
C ASP A 111 1.10 12.46 21.72
N LEU A 112 1.32 11.16 21.63
CA LEU A 112 0.46 10.26 20.88
C LEU A 112 -0.84 10.01 21.64
N VAL A 113 -1.93 10.60 21.15
CA VAL A 113 -3.26 10.50 21.77
C VAL A 113 -3.89 9.14 21.48
N TYR A 114 -3.86 8.71 20.22
CA TYR A 114 -4.30 7.37 19.79
C TYR A 114 -3.71 7.00 18.43
N GLN A 115 -3.73 5.70 18.14
CA GLN A 115 -3.24 5.15 16.88
C GLN A 115 -4.14 4.02 16.41
N ASP A 116 -4.10 3.77 15.11
CA ASP A 116 -4.76 2.63 14.46
C ASP A 116 -3.78 1.97 13.48
N GLU A 117 -3.99 0.67 13.27
CA GLU A 117 -3.28 -0.13 12.29
C GLU A 117 -4.28 -0.70 11.29
N VAL A 118 -3.95 -0.63 10.02
CA VAL A 118 -4.79 -1.10 8.91
C VAL A 118 -4.08 -2.22 8.19
N HIS A 119 -4.58 -3.44 8.38
CA HIS A 119 -4.01 -4.69 7.88
C HIS A 119 -4.79 -5.22 6.67
N GLY A 120 -4.25 -6.25 6.02
CA GLY A 120 -4.85 -6.95 4.88
C GLY A 120 -4.24 -6.58 3.53
N PRO A 121 -4.87 -6.97 2.41
CA PRO A 121 -4.40 -6.62 1.07
C PRO A 121 -4.23 -5.12 0.91
N LEU A 122 -3.16 -4.70 0.24
CA LEU A 122 -2.84 -3.28 0.11
C LEU A 122 -3.97 -2.47 -0.54
N ILE A 123 -4.70 -3.05 -1.50
CA ILE A 123 -5.82 -2.37 -2.14
C ILE A 123 -6.96 -2.06 -1.15
N GLU A 124 -7.18 -2.92 -0.16
CA GLU A 124 -8.15 -2.69 0.91
C GLU A 124 -7.60 -1.71 1.95
N GLN A 125 -6.30 -1.80 2.28
CA GLN A 125 -5.66 -0.90 3.25
C GLN A 125 -5.82 0.56 2.83
N VAL A 126 -5.66 0.87 1.54
CA VAL A 126 -5.81 2.24 1.03
C VAL A 126 -7.21 2.79 1.32
N ASP A 127 -8.25 2.01 1.04
CA ASP A 127 -9.63 2.44 1.26
C ASP A 127 -9.98 2.58 2.73
N LYS A 128 -9.63 1.56 3.52
CA LYS A 128 -9.84 1.57 4.96
C LYS A 128 -9.12 2.76 5.62
N THR A 129 -7.91 3.07 5.17
CA THR A 129 -7.13 4.21 5.66
C THR A 129 -7.82 5.54 5.33
N VAL A 130 -8.26 5.71 4.08
CA VAL A 130 -9.00 6.91 3.67
C VAL A 130 -10.26 7.07 4.50
N ASP A 131 -11.06 6.02 4.64
CA ASP A 131 -12.31 6.08 5.42
C ASP A 131 -12.04 6.36 6.90
N LEU A 132 -11.03 5.73 7.48
CA LEU A 132 -10.64 5.95 8.88
C LEU A 132 -10.20 7.39 9.13
N VAL A 133 -9.41 7.97 8.23
CA VAL A 133 -8.99 9.37 8.32
C VAL A 133 -10.19 10.31 8.29
N TYR A 134 -11.11 10.11 7.36
CA TYR A 134 -12.27 11.01 7.22
C TYR A 134 -13.37 10.79 8.26
N THR A 135 -13.49 9.62 8.85
CA THR A 135 -14.52 9.35 9.88
C THR A 135 -14.05 9.57 11.30
N LYS A 136 -12.80 9.22 11.62
CA LYS A 136 -12.26 9.27 12.98
C LYS A 136 -11.30 10.45 13.17
N TYR A 137 -10.28 10.56 12.34
CA TYR A 137 -9.20 11.51 12.55
C TYR A 137 -9.58 12.94 12.21
N MET A 138 -10.35 13.16 11.15
CA MET A 138 -10.87 14.49 10.83
C MET A 138 -11.85 14.96 11.89
N LYS A 139 -12.69 14.09 12.41
CA LYS A 139 -13.61 14.39 13.50
C LYS A 139 -12.86 14.80 14.78
N ALA A 140 -11.80 14.08 15.12
CA ALA A 140 -10.98 14.39 16.28
C ALA A 140 -10.25 15.74 16.14
N LEU A 141 -9.79 16.10 14.93
CA LEU A 141 -9.25 17.44 14.67
C LEU A 141 -10.29 18.54 14.91
N ILE A 142 -11.54 18.29 14.52
CA ILE A 142 -12.67 19.19 14.77
C ILE A 142 -12.86 19.43 16.26
N ASP A 143 -12.96 18.36 17.02
CA ASP A 143 -13.23 18.42 18.46
C ASP A 143 -12.07 19.07 19.24
N TYR A 144 -10.84 18.93 18.76
CA TYR A 144 -9.63 19.41 19.44
C TYR A 144 -9.26 20.87 19.12
N GLU A 145 -9.47 21.34 17.88
CA GLU A 145 -9.05 22.68 17.42
C GLU A 145 -10.20 23.69 17.28
N GLY A 146 -11.46 23.27 17.49
CA GLY A 146 -12.65 24.09 17.34
C GLY A 146 -13.11 24.30 15.88
N VAL A 147 -14.43 24.51 15.71
CA VAL A 147 -15.17 24.43 14.44
C VAL A 147 -14.71 25.41 13.35
N GLN A 148 -14.04 26.49 13.66
CA GLN A 148 -13.76 27.58 12.71
C GLN A 148 -12.59 27.34 11.74
N ARG A 149 -11.77 26.30 11.92
CA ARG A 149 -10.58 26.02 11.07
C ARG A 149 -10.74 24.91 10.04
N ILE A 150 -11.86 24.25 9.98
CA ILE A 150 -12.05 23.00 9.22
C ILE A 150 -12.27 23.23 7.74
N GLU A 151 -12.86 24.35 7.34
CA GLU A 151 -13.09 24.64 5.92
C GLU A 151 -11.78 24.74 5.10
N GLN A 152 -10.65 25.00 5.73
CA GLN A 152 -9.34 25.10 5.06
C GLN A 152 -8.59 23.76 4.91
N PHE A 153 -9.01 22.66 5.59
CA PHE A 153 -8.27 21.38 5.61
C PHE A 153 -8.99 20.22 4.92
N MET A 154 -10.09 20.46 4.24
CA MET A 154 -10.75 19.39 3.48
C MET A 154 -10.01 19.13 2.17
N PHE A 155 -8.91 18.35 2.25
CA PHE A 155 -8.40 17.68 1.07
C PHE A 155 -9.52 16.80 0.48
N HIS A 156 -9.75 16.93 -0.82
CA HIS A 156 -10.67 16.04 -1.51
C HIS A 156 -10.21 14.60 -1.29
N LYS A 157 -11.14 13.66 -0.98
CA LYS A 157 -10.80 12.25 -0.70
C LYS A 157 -9.88 11.62 -1.76
N ASP A 158 -10.07 11.99 -3.02
CA ASP A 158 -9.25 11.46 -4.11
C ASP A 158 -7.82 12.00 -4.09
N ALA A 159 -7.62 13.27 -3.73
CA ALA A 159 -6.29 13.85 -3.56
C ALA A 159 -5.55 13.20 -2.38
N PHE A 160 -6.24 12.98 -1.25
CA PHE A 160 -5.66 12.27 -0.12
C PHE A 160 -5.29 10.82 -0.48
N ARG A 161 -6.16 10.12 -1.21
CA ARG A 161 -5.90 8.76 -1.70
C ARG A 161 -4.66 8.70 -2.59
N GLU A 162 -4.48 9.68 -3.47
CA GLU A 162 -3.30 9.76 -4.35
C GLU A 162 -2.02 9.97 -3.54
N ILE A 163 -2.04 10.87 -2.57
CA ILE A 163 -0.90 11.11 -1.65
C ILE A 163 -0.59 9.82 -0.87
N LEU A 164 -1.60 9.13 -0.36
CA LEU A 164 -1.43 7.89 0.38
C LEU A 164 -0.85 6.77 -0.48
N LEU A 165 -1.35 6.61 -1.72
CA LEU A 165 -0.81 5.63 -2.67
C LEU A 165 0.65 5.91 -2.99
N ASN A 166 1.00 7.17 -3.24
CA ASN A 166 2.39 7.56 -3.52
C ASN A 166 3.28 7.27 -2.30
N ALA A 167 2.86 7.64 -1.09
CA ALA A 167 3.59 7.34 0.14
C ALA A 167 3.80 5.83 0.34
N ILE A 168 2.79 5.01 0.07
CA ILE A 168 2.89 3.55 0.18
C ILE A 168 3.85 2.98 -0.87
N VAL A 169 3.79 3.46 -2.11
CA VAL A 169 4.69 3.02 -3.20
C VAL A 169 6.13 3.43 -2.91
N GLU A 170 6.37 4.66 -2.47
CA GLU A 170 7.69 5.14 -2.09
C GLU A 170 8.25 4.40 -0.87
N HIS A 171 7.43 4.09 0.13
CA HIS A 171 7.83 3.31 1.31
C HIS A 171 8.12 1.84 1.01
N LYS A 172 7.54 1.25 -0.02
CA LYS A 172 7.97 -0.07 -0.51
C LYS A 172 9.44 -0.13 -0.87
N LEU A 173 10.01 1.01 -1.25
CA LEU A 173 11.45 1.15 -1.51
C LEU A 173 12.27 1.34 -0.23
N GLN A 174 11.63 1.61 0.91
CA GLN A 174 12.24 1.81 2.22
C GLN A 174 11.63 0.84 3.25
N VAL A 175 11.92 -0.45 3.13
CA VAL A 175 11.45 -1.48 4.07
C VAL A 175 11.75 -1.07 5.52
N GLY A 176 10.69 -0.86 6.34
CA GLY A 176 10.76 -0.63 7.77
C GLY A 176 10.63 0.82 8.24
N GLY A 177 10.13 1.75 7.41
CA GLY A 177 9.84 3.12 7.84
C GLY A 177 8.36 3.29 8.23
N GLN A 178 8.10 3.93 9.36
CA GLN A 178 6.76 4.38 9.76
C GLN A 178 6.36 5.56 8.86
N ALA A 179 5.24 5.46 8.15
CA ALA A 179 4.65 6.60 7.47
C ALA A 179 3.94 7.47 8.51
N GLY A 180 4.60 8.53 8.95
CA GLY A 180 3.97 9.56 9.76
C GLY A 180 3.43 10.65 8.86
N LEU A 181 2.12 10.93 8.90
CA LEU A 181 1.59 12.19 8.41
C LEU A 181 2.04 13.27 9.38
N ARG A 182 3.14 13.96 9.07
CA ARG A 182 3.59 15.10 9.85
C ARG A 182 2.86 16.36 9.39
N LYS A 183 2.43 17.14 10.37
CA LYS A 183 1.99 18.52 10.17
C LYS A 183 3.27 19.36 9.91
N THR A 184 3.40 19.95 8.76
CA THR A 184 4.33 21.06 8.51
C THR A 184 3.70 22.37 8.91
#